data_22696938b002efff01d3436ba0b53527
#
_entry.id   22696938b002efff01d3436ba0b53527
#
_cell.length_a   1.000
_cell.length_b   1.000
_cell.length_c   1.000
_cell.angle_alpha   90.00
_cell.angle_beta   90.00
_cell.angle_gamma   90.00
#
_symmetry.space_group_name_H-M   'P 1'
#
loop_
_entity.id
_entity.type
_entity.pdbx_description
1 polymer ?
#
loop_
_entity_poly.entity_id
_entity_poly.type
_entity_poly.pdbx_seq_one_letter_code
_entity_poly.pdbx_strand_id
1 'polypeptide(L)'
;TLTHVYENSPHYRAKFAEAGVHPSDLASLEDLKKFPFTTNEDLRSQYPFGLFSVPMEQVTRIHASSGTTGKPTVVGYTKADIEHWATCVARSIEAAGGRSGDRVQIAYGYGLFTGGLGAHYGAEKLGCTVIPMSGGQTEKQVQLLQDFQTDIIMVTPSYMLNIADELDRQGVDPRELNLRLGIFGAEPWT
;
A
#
# COMPACT_ATOMS: atom_id res chain seq x y z
N THR A 1 -19.07 -2.71 -8.93
CA THR A 1 -18.06 -3.78 -8.75
C THR A 1 -18.59 -5.13 -9.21
N LEU A 2 -19.72 -5.65 -8.67
CA LEU A 2 -20.24 -7.00 -9.01
C LEU A 2 -20.47 -7.20 -10.50
N THR A 3 -21.15 -6.27 -11.17
CA THR A 3 -21.36 -6.30 -12.62
C THR A 3 -20.06 -6.37 -13.39
N HIS A 4 -19.08 -5.54 -13.02
CA HIS A 4 -17.77 -5.49 -13.69
C HIS A 4 -17.03 -6.82 -13.59
N VAL A 5 -16.94 -7.41 -12.39
CA VAL A 5 -16.23 -8.70 -12.23
C VAL A 5 -16.97 -9.86 -12.87
N TYR A 6 -18.31 -9.83 -12.89
CA TYR A 6 -19.13 -10.82 -13.56
C TYR A 6 -18.90 -10.82 -15.08
N GLU A 7 -18.85 -9.65 -15.69
CA GLU A 7 -18.66 -9.48 -17.13
C GLU A 7 -17.23 -9.78 -17.58
N ASN A 8 -16.22 -9.44 -16.77
CA ASN A 8 -14.83 -9.41 -17.18
C ASN A 8 -13.94 -10.50 -16.53
N SER A 9 -14.44 -11.26 -15.55
CA SER A 9 -13.68 -12.34 -14.92
C SER A 9 -14.43 -13.68 -15.05
N PRO A 10 -13.88 -14.66 -15.80
CA PRO A 10 -14.46 -15.99 -15.90
C PRO A 10 -14.63 -16.67 -14.53
N HIS A 11 -13.68 -16.46 -13.61
CA HIS A 11 -13.73 -16.99 -12.26
C HIS A 11 -14.97 -16.51 -11.49
N TYR A 12 -15.22 -15.20 -11.45
CA TYR A 12 -16.38 -14.67 -10.74
C TYR A 12 -17.69 -15.01 -11.41
N ARG A 13 -17.71 -15.09 -12.74
CA ARG A 13 -18.91 -15.55 -13.46
C ARG A 13 -19.30 -16.97 -13.06
N ALA A 14 -18.31 -17.89 -13.02
CA ALA A 14 -18.54 -19.27 -12.59
C ALA A 14 -19.00 -19.34 -11.13
N LYS A 15 -18.32 -18.60 -10.25
CA LYS A 15 -18.61 -18.58 -8.82
C LYS A 15 -20.00 -18.05 -8.51
N PHE A 16 -20.46 -17.02 -9.23
CA PHE A 16 -21.83 -16.49 -9.09
C PHE A 16 -22.87 -17.47 -9.61
N ALA A 17 -22.58 -18.14 -10.73
CA ALA A 17 -23.45 -19.18 -11.27
C ALA A 17 -23.60 -20.37 -10.30
N GLU A 18 -22.52 -20.81 -9.68
CA GLU A 18 -22.53 -21.87 -8.65
C GLU A 18 -23.36 -21.46 -7.42
N ALA A 19 -23.25 -20.21 -7.00
CA ALA A 19 -24.05 -19.66 -5.89
C ALA A 19 -25.50 -19.32 -6.29
N GLY A 20 -25.86 -19.45 -7.55
CA GLY A 20 -27.20 -19.14 -8.07
C GLY A 20 -27.55 -17.67 -7.98
N VAL A 21 -26.55 -16.77 -8.09
CA VAL A 21 -26.72 -15.31 -7.98
C VAL A 21 -26.29 -14.59 -9.26
N HIS A 22 -26.92 -13.45 -9.51
CA HIS A 22 -26.56 -12.52 -10.59
C HIS A 22 -26.36 -11.11 -10.03
N PRO A 23 -25.51 -10.26 -10.63
CA PRO A 23 -25.32 -8.88 -10.14
C PRO A 23 -26.58 -8.05 -9.93
N SER A 24 -27.65 -8.34 -10.68
CA SER A 24 -28.98 -7.69 -10.51
C SER A 24 -29.69 -8.05 -9.20
N ASP A 25 -29.25 -9.10 -8.50
CA ASP A 25 -29.85 -9.51 -7.22
C ASP A 25 -29.37 -8.62 -6.05
N LEU A 26 -28.45 -7.69 -6.31
CA LEU A 26 -28.03 -6.65 -5.37
C LEU A 26 -28.94 -5.43 -5.51
N ALA A 27 -30.07 -5.41 -4.82
CA ALA A 27 -30.95 -4.26 -4.74
C ALA A 27 -30.58 -3.32 -3.56
N SER A 28 -30.00 -3.88 -2.50
CA SER A 28 -29.55 -3.17 -1.30
C SER A 28 -28.22 -3.76 -0.76
N LEU A 29 -27.58 -3.09 0.18
CA LEU A 29 -26.36 -3.62 0.85
C LEU A 29 -26.63 -4.91 1.61
N GLU A 30 -27.85 -5.13 2.09
CA GLU A 30 -28.26 -6.36 2.77
C GLU A 30 -28.18 -7.59 1.85
N ASP A 31 -28.27 -7.40 0.54
CA ASP A 31 -28.19 -8.47 -0.45
C ASP A 31 -26.76 -8.97 -0.66
N LEU A 32 -25.72 -8.24 -0.20
CA LEU A 32 -24.33 -8.68 -0.32
C LEU A 32 -24.10 -10.06 0.28
N LYS A 33 -24.84 -10.44 1.32
CA LYS A 33 -24.76 -11.77 1.94
C LYS A 33 -25.13 -12.94 1.02
N LYS A 34 -25.78 -12.67 -0.09
CA LYS A 34 -26.12 -13.68 -1.12
C LYS A 34 -24.91 -14.05 -1.98
N PHE A 35 -23.94 -13.14 -2.09
CA PHE A 35 -22.78 -13.29 -2.97
C PHE A 35 -21.64 -14.05 -2.27
N PRO A 36 -20.92 -14.92 -3.00
CA PRO A 36 -19.83 -15.68 -2.44
C PRO A 36 -18.62 -14.78 -2.11
N PHE A 37 -17.91 -15.12 -1.03
CA PHE A 37 -16.66 -14.46 -0.66
C PHE A 37 -15.51 -14.86 -1.61
N THR A 38 -14.56 -13.96 -1.78
CA THR A 38 -13.25 -14.29 -2.35
C THR A 38 -12.36 -14.83 -1.22
N THR A 39 -11.79 -15.99 -1.41
CA THR A 39 -10.96 -16.68 -0.42
C THR A 39 -9.48 -16.68 -0.84
N ASN A 40 -8.59 -17.05 0.07
CA ASN A 40 -7.18 -17.26 -0.26
C ASN A 40 -6.98 -18.36 -1.32
N GLU A 41 -7.87 -19.35 -1.38
CA GLU A 41 -7.83 -20.41 -2.40
C GLU A 41 -8.16 -19.85 -3.78
N ASP A 42 -9.14 -18.96 -3.88
CA ASP A 42 -9.45 -18.27 -5.14
C ASP A 42 -8.21 -17.54 -5.68
N LEU A 43 -7.51 -16.81 -4.78
CA LEU A 43 -6.30 -16.08 -5.13
C LEU A 43 -5.16 -16.98 -5.61
N ARG A 44 -5.01 -18.16 -5.00
CA ARG A 44 -3.97 -19.14 -5.35
C ARG A 44 -4.27 -19.90 -6.63
N SER A 45 -5.52 -20.38 -6.78
CA SER A 45 -5.94 -21.17 -7.94
C SER A 45 -5.94 -20.34 -9.23
N GLN A 46 -6.17 -19.04 -9.12
CA GLN A 46 -6.18 -18.11 -10.25
C GLN A 46 -4.84 -17.41 -10.51
N TYR A 47 -3.75 -17.85 -9.82
CA TYR A 47 -2.42 -17.31 -10.04
C TYR A 47 -1.93 -17.56 -11.49
N PRO A 48 -1.27 -16.59 -12.17
CA PRO A 48 -0.97 -15.26 -11.66
C PRO A 48 -2.05 -14.20 -11.97
N PHE A 49 -2.83 -14.31 -13.03
CA PHE A 49 -3.66 -13.22 -13.56
C PHE A 49 -5.15 -13.56 -13.72
N GLY A 50 -5.57 -14.75 -13.30
CA GLY A 50 -6.94 -15.25 -13.52
C GLY A 50 -8.05 -14.43 -12.83
N LEU A 51 -7.70 -13.59 -11.83
CA LEU A 51 -8.64 -12.67 -11.18
C LEU A 51 -8.66 -11.27 -11.82
N PHE A 52 -7.79 -10.99 -12.78
CA PHE A 52 -7.82 -9.69 -13.44
C PHE A 52 -9.12 -9.52 -14.21
N SER A 53 -9.77 -8.39 -14.00
CA SER A 53 -11.03 -8.03 -14.66
C SER A 53 -10.87 -6.91 -15.70
N VAL A 54 -9.63 -6.70 -16.13
CA VAL A 54 -9.26 -5.84 -17.25
C VAL A 54 -8.20 -6.56 -18.09
N PRO A 55 -8.09 -6.28 -19.40
CA PRO A 55 -7.02 -6.80 -20.24
C PRO A 55 -5.64 -6.29 -19.76
N MET A 56 -4.59 -7.08 -19.99
CA MET A 56 -3.23 -6.78 -19.52
C MET A 56 -2.69 -5.43 -20.02
N GLU A 57 -3.12 -5.00 -21.19
CA GLU A 57 -2.75 -3.69 -21.78
C GLU A 57 -3.22 -2.49 -20.94
N GLN A 58 -4.20 -2.69 -20.08
CA GLN A 58 -4.69 -1.67 -19.16
C GLN A 58 -4.01 -1.74 -17.79
N VAL A 59 -3.27 -2.81 -17.50
CA VAL A 59 -2.53 -2.95 -16.25
C VAL A 59 -1.22 -2.16 -16.33
N THR A 60 -1.12 -1.14 -15.50
CA THR A 60 0.06 -0.25 -15.45
C THR A 60 1.11 -0.78 -14.46
N ARG A 61 0.67 -1.50 -13.41
CA ARG A 61 1.57 -1.99 -12.36
C ARG A 61 1.04 -3.30 -11.78
N ILE A 62 1.98 -4.17 -11.40
CA ILE A 62 1.69 -5.41 -10.68
C ILE A 62 2.37 -5.34 -9.33
N HIS A 63 1.63 -5.69 -8.29
CA HIS A 63 2.14 -5.95 -6.95
C HIS A 63 1.86 -7.40 -6.55
N ALA A 64 2.65 -7.89 -5.61
CA ALA A 64 2.43 -9.23 -5.06
C ALA A 64 2.81 -9.30 -3.59
N SER A 65 2.17 -10.21 -2.85
CA SER A 65 2.58 -10.57 -1.50
C SER A 65 3.90 -11.37 -1.53
N SER A 66 4.55 -11.52 -0.36
CA SER A 66 5.81 -12.25 -0.24
C SER A 66 5.71 -13.75 -0.62
N GLY A 67 4.51 -14.32 -0.60
CA GLY A 67 4.29 -15.74 -0.96
C GLY A 67 4.92 -16.75 0.01
N THR A 68 5.20 -16.38 1.25
CA THR A 68 5.85 -17.24 2.26
C THR A 68 5.15 -18.57 2.50
N THR A 69 3.86 -18.66 2.20
CA THR A 69 3.02 -19.87 2.37
C THR A 69 2.67 -20.55 1.04
N GLY A 70 3.39 -20.24 -0.06
CA GLY A 70 3.12 -20.79 -1.39
C GLY A 70 3.19 -19.72 -2.48
N LYS A 71 2.31 -19.84 -3.52
CA LYS A 71 2.24 -18.82 -4.58
C LYS A 71 1.82 -17.47 -4.02
N PRO A 72 2.46 -16.35 -4.42
CA PRO A 72 2.09 -15.03 -3.97
C PRO A 72 0.69 -14.64 -4.45
N THR A 73 0.00 -13.79 -3.71
CA THR A 73 -1.19 -13.09 -4.21
C THR A 73 -0.75 -11.97 -5.13
N VAL A 74 -1.24 -11.97 -6.37
CA VAL A 74 -0.89 -11.00 -7.40
C VAL A 74 -2.06 -10.03 -7.60
N VAL A 75 -1.76 -8.74 -7.65
CA VAL A 75 -2.74 -7.67 -7.86
C VAL A 75 -2.27 -6.78 -9.01
N GLY A 76 -3.12 -6.59 -10.01
CA GLY A 76 -2.88 -5.64 -11.10
C GLY A 76 -3.60 -4.32 -10.84
N TYR A 77 -2.90 -3.23 -11.10
CA TYR A 77 -3.43 -1.87 -10.97
C TYR A 77 -3.48 -1.20 -12.33
N THR A 78 -4.63 -0.64 -12.68
CA THR A 78 -4.74 0.30 -13.79
C THR A 78 -4.18 1.67 -13.40
N LYS A 79 -4.04 2.56 -14.38
CA LYS A 79 -3.65 3.95 -14.10
C LYS A 79 -4.65 4.64 -13.17
N ALA A 80 -5.94 4.37 -13.34
CA ALA A 80 -7.00 4.92 -12.48
C ALA A 80 -6.91 4.39 -11.04
N ASP A 81 -6.58 3.11 -10.85
CA ASP A 81 -6.40 2.52 -9.52
C ASP A 81 -5.20 3.15 -8.80
N ILE A 82 -4.08 3.35 -9.50
CA ILE A 82 -2.89 4.01 -8.94
C ILE A 82 -3.22 5.44 -8.50
N GLU A 83 -3.96 6.18 -9.32
CA GLU A 83 -4.37 7.56 -9.01
C GLU A 83 -5.31 7.62 -7.82
N HIS A 84 -6.26 6.69 -7.75
CA HIS A 84 -7.17 6.56 -6.61
C HIS A 84 -6.41 6.20 -5.32
N TRP A 85 -5.50 5.24 -5.40
CA TRP A 85 -4.65 4.84 -4.28
C TRP A 85 -3.79 5.99 -3.78
N ALA A 86 -3.11 6.72 -4.67
CA ALA A 86 -2.34 7.92 -4.33
C ALA A 86 -3.21 8.96 -3.61
N THR A 87 -4.48 9.14 -4.04
CA THR A 87 -5.44 10.03 -3.38
C THR A 87 -5.76 9.57 -1.96
N CYS A 88 -6.00 8.28 -1.75
CA CYS A 88 -6.27 7.73 -0.42
C CYS A 88 -5.09 7.94 0.53
N VAL A 89 -3.86 7.68 0.06
CA VAL A 89 -2.65 7.86 0.87
C VAL A 89 -2.37 9.34 1.14
N ALA A 90 -2.55 10.23 0.16
CA ALA A 90 -2.42 11.67 0.36
C ALA A 90 -3.35 12.17 1.48
N ARG A 91 -4.62 11.75 1.46
CA ARG A 91 -5.59 12.06 2.51
C ARG A 91 -5.18 11.49 3.87
N SER A 92 -4.57 10.32 3.92
CA SER A 92 -4.07 9.72 5.17
C SER A 92 -2.91 10.51 5.74
N ILE A 93 -1.97 10.97 4.90
CA ILE A 93 -0.85 11.82 5.31
C ILE A 93 -1.38 13.17 5.83
N GLU A 94 -2.33 13.79 5.11
CA GLU A 94 -2.96 15.06 5.52
C GLU A 94 -3.71 14.91 6.85
N ALA A 95 -4.49 13.84 7.02
CA ALA A 95 -5.21 13.56 8.27
C ALA A 95 -4.27 13.35 9.47
N ALA A 96 -3.06 12.82 9.24
CA ALA A 96 -2.02 12.70 10.26
C ALA A 96 -1.32 14.04 10.58
N GLY A 97 -1.57 15.10 9.81
CA GLY A 97 -0.97 16.43 9.99
C GLY A 97 0.12 16.77 8.98
N GLY A 98 0.32 15.96 7.94
CA GLY A 98 1.19 16.26 6.82
C GLY A 98 0.63 17.38 5.93
N ARG A 99 1.50 18.11 5.25
CA ARG A 99 1.14 19.28 4.43
C ARG A 99 1.96 19.30 3.14
N SER A 100 1.42 19.95 2.13
CA SER A 100 2.19 20.31 0.93
C SER A 100 3.46 21.06 1.32
N GLY A 101 4.58 20.70 0.70
CA GLY A 101 5.91 21.24 0.99
C GLY A 101 6.69 20.48 2.08
N ASP A 102 6.08 19.57 2.84
CA ASP A 102 6.81 18.70 3.77
C ASP A 102 7.78 17.78 3.03
N ARG A 103 8.91 17.45 3.67
CA ARG A 103 9.87 16.46 3.20
C ARG A 103 9.57 15.13 3.88
N VAL A 104 9.23 14.13 3.07
CA VAL A 104 8.79 12.82 3.54
C VAL A 104 9.83 11.77 3.23
N GLN A 105 10.48 11.22 4.25
CA GLN A 105 11.38 10.08 4.09
C GLN A 105 10.60 8.78 4.14
N ILE A 106 10.71 7.99 3.07
CA ILE A 106 10.03 6.70 2.96
C ILE A 106 11.06 5.61 3.24
N ALA A 107 10.93 5.01 4.42
CA ALA A 107 11.74 3.91 4.90
C ALA A 107 11.04 2.54 4.76
N TYR A 108 10.04 2.45 3.89
CA TYR A 108 9.45 1.19 3.43
C TYR A 108 10.20 0.65 2.22
N GLY A 109 10.29 -0.68 2.09
CA GLY A 109 10.87 -1.31 0.91
C GLY A 109 10.12 -0.97 -0.37
N TYR A 110 10.87 -0.64 -1.43
CA TYR A 110 10.36 -0.51 -2.79
C TYR A 110 10.52 -1.84 -3.52
N GLY A 111 9.42 -2.44 -3.97
CA GLY A 111 9.43 -3.73 -4.64
C GLY A 111 8.02 -4.21 -4.97
N LEU A 112 7.83 -5.53 -5.05
CA LEU A 112 6.52 -6.12 -5.36
C LEU A 112 5.46 -5.83 -4.29
N PHE A 113 5.86 -5.63 -3.03
CA PHE A 113 4.96 -5.24 -1.96
C PHE A 113 4.52 -3.78 -2.11
N THR A 114 3.34 -3.46 -1.62
CA THR A 114 2.66 -2.18 -1.91
C THR A 114 3.18 -0.98 -1.14
N GLY A 115 3.84 -1.17 0.01
CA GLY A 115 4.12 -0.11 1.00
C GLY A 115 4.89 1.10 0.46
N GLY A 116 6.10 0.89 -0.07
CA GLY A 116 6.98 1.98 -0.51
C GLY A 116 6.37 2.83 -1.62
N LEU A 117 5.87 2.19 -2.69
CA LEU A 117 5.29 2.92 -3.82
C LEU A 117 3.96 3.60 -3.46
N GLY A 118 3.15 3.01 -2.58
CA GLY A 118 1.91 3.65 -2.12
C GLY A 118 2.19 4.94 -1.36
N ALA A 119 3.13 4.89 -0.41
CA ALA A 119 3.58 6.04 0.35
C ALA A 119 4.16 7.13 -0.56
N HIS A 120 5.02 6.74 -1.52
CA HIS A 120 5.66 7.63 -2.48
C HIS A 120 4.64 8.45 -3.28
N TYR A 121 3.78 7.79 -4.04
CA TYR A 121 2.80 8.48 -4.88
C TYR A 121 1.77 9.28 -4.09
N GLY A 122 1.44 8.84 -2.88
CA GLY A 122 0.56 9.59 -1.99
C GLY A 122 1.19 10.89 -1.48
N ALA A 123 2.46 10.84 -1.07
CA ALA A 123 3.21 12.01 -0.65
C ALA A 123 3.41 13.02 -1.80
N GLU A 124 3.82 12.55 -2.98
CA GLU A 124 3.92 13.40 -4.18
C GLU A 124 2.58 14.07 -4.53
N LYS A 125 1.48 13.29 -4.45
CA LYS A 125 0.14 13.82 -4.74
C LYS A 125 -0.29 14.90 -3.76
N LEU A 126 0.10 14.80 -2.49
CA LEU A 126 -0.13 15.86 -1.49
C LEU A 126 0.71 17.11 -1.75
N GLY A 127 1.74 17.01 -2.58
CA GLY A 127 2.68 18.10 -2.84
C GLY A 127 3.88 18.09 -1.89
N CYS A 128 4.21 16.95 -1.31
CA CYS A 128 5.41 16.76 -0.49
C CYS A 128 6.64 16.51 -1.37
N THR A 129 7.83 16.78 -0.83
CA THR A 129 9.10 16.31 -1.40
C THR A 129 9.43 14.94 -0.85
N VAL A 130 9.50 13.94 -1.72
CA VAL A 130 9.75 12.54 -1.31
C VAL A 130 11.25 12.24 -1.28
N ILE A 131 11.72 11.64 -0.19
CA ILE A 131 13.05 11.06 -0.02
C ILE A 131 12.89 9.53 -0.05
N PRO A 132 13.11 8.87 -1.22
CA PRO A 132 12.80 7.45 -1.42
C PRO A 132 13.95 6.56 -0.95
N MET A 133 14.26 6.59 0.33
CA MET A 133 15.42 5.89 0.91
C MET A 133 15.26 4.36 0.89
N SER A 134 14.02 3.85 0.93
CA SER A 134 13.74 2.41 1.12
C SER A 134 14.07 1.92 2.53
N GLY A 135 13.87 0.63 2.81
CA GLY A 135 14.24 0.02 4.09
C GLY A 135 15.74 -0.31 4.18
N GLY A 136 16.24 -0.46 5.39
CA GLY A 136 17.65 -0.78 5.67
C GLY A 136 18.58 0.42 5.69
N GLN A 137 19.89 0.17 5.78
CA GLN A 137 20.93 1.20 5.83
C GLN A 137 20.71 2.23 6.96
N THR A 138 20.53 1.78 8.20
CA THR A 138 20.03 2.59 9.32
C THR A 138 20.89 3.83 9.59
N GLU A 139 22.21 3.73 9.46
CA GLU A 139 23.13 4.89 9.55
C GLU A 139 22.77 5.97 8.50
N LYS A 140 22.48 5.52 7.28
CA LYS A 140 22.09 6.44 6.19
C LYS A 140 20.73 7.05 6.42
N GLN A 141 19.77 6.32 7.03
CA GLN A 141 18.47 6.86 7.40
C GLN A 141 18.65 8.07 8.34
N VAL A 142 19.46 7.90 9.40
CA VAL A 142 19.77 8.96 10.37
C VAL A 142 20.44 10.16 9.70
N GLN A 143 21.47 9.91 8.87
CA GLN A 143 22.13 10.96 8.12
C GLN A 143 21.13 11.79 7.29
N LEU A 144 20.21 11.14 6.56
CA LEU A 144 19.25 11.85 5.71
C LEU A 144 18.18 12.60 6.51
N LEU A 145 17.81 12.09 7.69
CA LEU A 145 16.93 12.85 8.60
C LEU A 145 17.52 14.22 8.96
N GLN A 146 18.85 14.26 9.20
CA GLN A 146 19.58 15.49 9.50
C GLN A 146 19.82 16.36 8.26
N ASP A 147 20.47 15.79 7.24
CA ASP A 147 20.94 16.54 6.06
C ASP A 147 19.78 17.15 5.28
N PHE A 148 18.68 16.42 5.15
CA PHE A 148 17.50 16.86 4.41
C PHE A 148 16.43 17.50 5.29
N GLN A 149 16.69 17.58 6.61
CA GLN A 149 15.74 18.14 7.58
C GLN A 149 14.32 17.60 7.38
N THR A 150 14.23 16.29 7.39
CA THR A 150 12.99 15.54 7.11
C THR A 150 11.88 15.94 8.09
N ASP A 151 10.69 16.24 7.57
CA ASP A 151 9.50 16.61 8.37
C ASP A 151 8.69 15.38 8.80
N ILE A 152 8.61 14.37 7.91
CA ILE A 152 7.78 13.19 8.07
C ILE A 152 8.60 11.95 7.76
N ILE A 153 8.49 10.91 8.59
CA ILE A 153 9.01 9.58 8.26
C ILE A 153 7.84 8.58 8.13
N MET A 154 7.87 7.75 7.07
CA MET A 154 6.95 6.63 6.89
C MET A 154 7.75 5.32 6.97
N VAL A 155 7.46 4.50 7.99
CA VAL A 155 8.32 3.39 8.40
C VAL A 155 7.51 2.34 9.16
N THR A 156 8.02 1.09 9.27
CA THR A 156 7.42 0.11 10.19
C THR A 156 7.78 0.45 11.64
N PRO A 157 6.90 0.14 12.62
CA PRO A 157 7.16 0.40 14.03
C PRO A 157 8.50 -0.16 14.53
N SER A 158 8.78 -1.43 14.24
CA SER A 158 10.03 -2.07 14.68
C SER A 158 11.27 -1.43 14.06
N TYR A 159 11.20 -1.00 12.81
CA TYR A 159 12.33 -0.34 12.16
C TYR A 159 12.55 1.09 12.66
N MET A 160 11.48 1.78 13.10
CA MET A 160 11.65 3.09 13.76
C MET A 160 12.42 2.96 15.07
N LEU A 161 12.24 1.90 15.85
CA LEU A 161 13.04 1.64 17.04
C LEU A 161 14.52 1.48 16.69
N ASN A 162 14.84 0.74 15.62
CA ASN A 162 16.21 0.61 15.15
C ASN A 162 16.83 1.96 14.73
N ILE A 163 16.03 2.85 14.14
CA ILE A 163 16.47 4.22 13.79
C ILE A 163 16.71 5.03 15.06
N ALA A 164 15.87 4.88 16.09
CA ALA A 164 16.04 5.55 17.38
C ALA A 164 17.33 5.09 18.09
N ASP A 165 17.58 3.79 18.14
CA ASP A 165 18.83 3.23 18.69
C ASP A 165 20.07 3.75 17.94
N GLU A 166 19.95 3.93 16.63
CA GLU A 166 21.03 4.47 15.81
C GLU A 166 21.27 5.97 16.05
N LEU A 167 20.21 6.77 16.28
CA LEU A 167 20.35 8.16 16.72
C LEU A 167 21.15 8.23 18.02
N ASP A 168 20.82 7.41 19.01
CA ASP A 168 21.53 7.33 20.28
C ASP A 168 22.99 6.93 20.07
N ARG A 169 23.27 5.93 19.22
CA ARG A 169 24.62 5.46 18.91
C ARG A 169 25.48 6.56 18.27
N GLN A 170 24.89 7.39 17.45
CA GLN A 170 25.57 8.52 16.80
C GLN A 170 25.64 9.77 17.67
N GLY A 171 24.99 9.77 18.84
CA GLY A 171 24.92 10.93 19.75
C GLY A 171 24.08 12.08 19.20
N VAL A 172 23.09 11.76 18.33
CA VAL A 172 22.17 12.74 17.74
C VAL A 172 20.97 12.92 18.67
N ASP A 173 20.74 14.14 19.15
CA ASP A 173 19.55 14.45 19.93
C ASP A 173 18.32 14.49 18.98
N PRO A 174 17.31 13.62 19.17
CA PRO A 174 16.10 13.63 18.33
C PRO A 174 15.36 14.96 18.32
N ARG A 175 15.52 15.77 19.39
CA ARG A 175 14.87 17.10 19.49
C ARG A 175 15.50 18.15 18.58
N GLU A 176 16.71 17.89 18.06
CA GLU A 176 17.38 18.75 17.08
C GLU A 176 16.97 18.46 15.65
N LEU A 177 16.27 17.32 15.41
CA LEU A 177 15.72 16.98 14.11
C LEU A 177 14.48 17.82 13.79
N ASN A 178 14.25 18.06 12.50
CA ASN A 178 13.02 18.71 12.03
C ASN A 178 11.82 17.74 12.02
N LEU A 179 12.05 16.49 12.38
CA LEU A 179 11.06 15.40 12.33
C LEU A 179 9.92 15.66 13.33
N ARG A 180 8.72 15.89 12.82
CA ARG A 180 7.52 16.20 13.61
C ARG A 180 6.41 15.17 13.49
N LEU A 181 6.49 14.26 12.52
CA LEU A 181 5.44 13.28 12.25
C LEU A 181 6.03 11.94 11.84
N GLY A 182 5.59 10.88 12.53
CA GLY A 182 5.82 9.49 12.14
C GLY A 182 4.52 8.84 11.69
N ILE A 183 4.53 8.17 10.55
CA ILE A 183 3.40 7.37 10.05
C ILE A 183 3.84 5.91 10.02
N PHE A 184 3.26 5.11 10.89
CA PHE A 184 3.66 3.73 11.13
C PHE A 184 2.63 2.74 10.59
N GLY A 185 3.09 1.61 10.06
CA GLY A 185 2.21 0.57 9.56
C GLY A 185 2.92 -0.72 9.18
N ALA A 186 2.19 -1.65 8.59
CA ALA A 186 2.62 -2.98 8.18
C ALA A 186 2.93 -3.97 9.31
N GLU A 187 2.92 -3.54 10.56
CA GLU A 187 3.08 -4.36 11.75
C GLU A 187 2.07 -3.96 12.83
N PRO A 188 1.59 -4.89 13.68
CA PRO A 188 0.84 -4.51 14.88
C PRO A 188 1.79 -3.84 15.88
N TRP A 189 1.30 -2.82 16.59
CA TRP A 189 2.06 -2.10 17.61
C TRP A 189 1.11 -1.50 18.67
N THR A 190 1.62 -1.23 19.86
CA THR A 190 0.87 -0.69 21.01
C THR A 190 1.51 0.61 21.47
#